data_bc17df06262e9fa31416a20c91665832
#
_entry.id   bc17df06262e9fa31416a20c91665832
#
_cell.length_a   1.000
_cell.length_b   1.000
_cell.length_c   1.000
_cell.angle_alpha   90.00
_cell.angle_beta   90.00
_cell.angle_gamma   90.00
#
_symmetry.space_group_name_H-M   'P 1'
#
loop_
_entity.id
_entity.type
_entity.pdbx_description
1 polymer ?
#
loop_
_entity_poly.entity_id
_entity_poly.type
_entity_poly.pdbx_seq_one_letter_code
_entity_poly.pdbx_strand_id
1 'polypeptide(L)'
;MLQYNTWTIEQQEWNPAEELAIEQQLTFSNDYLCQTAHFEEYYSGAQRLCTYIKGIDTSILNLSAISVRLADERLDLHVWRVEQFYRCLHKNQPLLERHVTVTSPKGHTLKIVARRQLLMDKKECMRLEYEVQSLNYAGPITILSILSTGEDAEQWYPLMNYVGDDLCWTWMQLQPANMQVCSAMNYSLTKNGSPVTQRPIKVEKQDVIGFSMTQKVVPNDTLLLRKHVIVVDSQRFAKEQLIDEALRCLTNL
;
A
#
# COMPACT_ATOMS: atom_id res chain seq x y z
N MET A 1 -1.28 23.29 -3.27
CA MET A 1 -0.69 23.92 -2.04
C MET A 1 -1.24 23.22 -0.80
N LEU A 2 -0.39 22.95 0.22
CA LEU A 2 -0.84 22.34 1.48
C LEU A 2 -1.54 23.35 2.38
N GLN A 3 -2.65 22.95 2.98
CA GLN A 3 -3.38 23.71 3.98
C GLN A 3 -3.16 23.08 5.37
N TYR A 4 -2.73 23.87 6.32
CA TYR A 4 -2.41 23.43 7.68
C TYR A 4 -3.47 23.93 8.66
N ASN A 5 -4.06 23.02 9.41
CA ASN A 5 -4.89 23.35 10.55
C ASN A 5 -4.41 22.62 11.83
N THR A 6 -5.13 22.76 12.94
CA THR A 6 -4.73 22.15 14.23
C THR A 6 -4.63 20.63 14.14
N TRP A 7 -5.51 19.99 13.40
CA TRP A 7 -5.70 18.53 13.42
C TRP A 7 -5.31 17.81 12.14
N THR A 8 -5.21 18.55 11.03
CA THR A 8 -4.93 17.97 9.70
C THR A 8 -3.92 18.80 8.91
N ILE A 9 -3.35 18.14 7.91
CA ILE A 9 -2.65 18.78 6.78
C ILE A 9 -3.35 18.28 5.52
N GLU A 10 -3.85 19.20 4.69
CA GLU A 10 -4.70 18.89 3.55
C GLU A 10 -4.10 19.36 2.24
N GLN A 11 -4.27 18.56 1.20
CA GLN A 11 -3.97 18.89 -0.19
C GLN A 11 -5.27 18.73 -0.99
N GLN A 12 -5.70 19.79 -1.68
CA GLN A 12 -6.95 19.81 -2.44
C GLN A 12 -6.74 19.77 -3.95
N GLU A 13 -5.51 19.95 -4.41
CA GLU A 13 -5.18 19.97 -5.83
C GLU A 13 -4.04 19.01 -6.15
N TRP A 14 -4.18 18.31 -7.27
CA TRP A 14 -3.14 17.48 -7.83
C TRP A 14 -2.15 18.32 -8.64
N ASN A 15 -0.87 18.26 -8.29
CA ASN A 15 0.23 18.86 -9.06
C ASN A 15 1.38 17.84 -9.15
N PRO A 16 1.56 17.17 -10.31
CA PRO A 16 2.59 16.15 -10.45
C PRO A 16 4.01 16.71 -10.25
N ALA A 17 4.26 17.99 -10.52
CA ALA A 17 5.59 18.61 -10.36
C ALA A 17 5.99 18.79 -8.89
N GLU A 18 5.02 18.89 -7.97
CA GLU A 18 5.26 19.09 -6.53
C GLU A 18 5.11 17.80 -5.73
N GLU A 19 4.67 16.70 -6.35
CA GLU A 19 4.21 15.49 -5.65
C GLU A 19 5.28 14.91 -4.74
N LEU A 20 6.51 14.75 -5.21
CA LEU A 20 7.60 14.20 -4.42
C LEU A 20 7.88 15.01 -3.13
N ALA A 21 7.85 16.34 -3.22
CA ALA A 21 8.02 17.21 -2.07
C ALA A 21 6.85 17.10 -1.09
N ILE A 22 5.62 16.98 -1.61
CA ILE A 22 4.40 16.83 -0.80
C ILE A 22 4.37 15.47 -0.11
N GLU A 23 4.76 14.38 -0.79
CA GLU A 23 4.88 13.05 -0.20
C GLU A 23 5.78 13.03 1.04
N GLN A 24 6.90 13.76 0.98
CA GLN A 24 7.84 13.88 2.10
C GLN A 24 7.27 14.73 3.24
N GLN A 25 6.57 15.84 2.92
CA GLN A 25 5.98 16.73 3.93
C GLN A 25 4.81 16.08 4.69
N LEU A 26 4.10 15.16 4.06
CA LEU A 26 2.99 14.42 4.66
C LEU A 26 3.44 13.08 5.28
N THR A 27 4.72 12.95 5.64
CA THR A 27 5.24 11.77 6.34
C THR A 27 4.56 11.59 7.71
N PHE A 28 4.17 10.37 8.02
CA PHE A 28 3.49 10.01 9.26
C PHE A 28 4.08 8.76 9.90
N SER A 29 3.99 8.67 11.22
CA SER A 29 4.62 7.57 11.95
C SER A 29 3.90 7.26 13.26
N ASN A 30 4.02 6.01 13.71
CA ASN A 30 3.81 5.62 15.11
C ASN A 30 5.18 5.49 15.83
N ASP A 31 5.23 4.75 16.94
CA ASP A 31 6.47 4.56 17.70
C ASP A 31 7.48 3.60 17.07
N TYR A 32 7.12 2.96 15.95
CA TYR A 32 7.95 1.96 15.31
C TYR A 32 8.10 2.17 13.80
N LEU A 33 7.00 2.36 13.07
CA LEU A 33 6.99 2.54 11.62
C LEU A 33 6.84 4.02 11.24
N CYS A 34 7.43 4.38 10.11
CA CYS A 34 7.29 5.66 9.46
C CYS A 34 7.00 5.46 7.98
N GLN A 35 6.04 6.21 7.42
CA GLN A 35 5.72 6.18 6.00
C GLN A 35 5.67 7.58 5.40
N THR A 36 6.17 7.73 4.18
CA THR A 36 5.89 8.88 3.34
C THR A 36 4.48 8.80 2.77
N ALA A 37 3.93 9.91 2.31
CA ALA A 37 2.58 9.96 1.76
C ALA A 37 2.53 9.63 0.25
N HIS A 38 3.42 8.76 -0.24
CA HIS A 38 3.38 8.26 -1.62
C HIS A 38 2.02 7.63 -1.95
N PHE A 39 1.69 7.54 -3.23
CA PHE A 39 0.48 6.83 -3.64
C PHE A 39 0.63 5.32 -3.53
N GLU A 40 -0.47 4.65 -3.35
CA GLU A 40 -0.57 3.19 -3.37
C GLU A 40 -0.23 2.65 -4.76
N GLU A 41 -0.67 3.37 -5.81
CA GLU A 41 -0.41 3.05 -7.20
C GLU A 41 0.97 3.57 -7.63
N TYR A 42 1.71 2.74 -8.33
CA TYR A 42 2.95 3.15 -8.95
C TYR A 42 2.68 4.15 -10.08
N TYR A 43 3.48 5.20 -10.15
CA TYR A 43 3.55 6.14 -11.26
C TYR A 43 5.01 6.41 -11.65
N SER A 44 5.24 6.92 -12.86
CA SER A 44 6.59 7.25 -13.32
C SER A 44 7.21 8.35 -12.46
N GLY A 45 8.38 8.10 -11.91
CA GLY A 45 9.07 9.00 -10.95
C GLY A 45 8.69 8.81 -9.49
N ALA A 46 7.77 7.87 -9.17
CA ALA A 46 7.43 7.55 -7.79
C ALA A 46 8.64 7.05 -7.00
N GLN A 47 8.76 7.49 -5.74
CA GLN A 47 9.64 6.81 -4.80
C GLN A 47 9.09 5.41 -4.51
N ARG A 48 9.95 4.40 -4.66
CA ARG A 48 9.56 3.00 -4.48
C ARG A 48 9.74 2.50 -3.05
N LEU A 49 10.59 3.17 -2.30
CA LEU A 49 10.95 2.85 -0.93
C LEU A 49 10.35 3.92 -0.02
N CYS A 50 9.31 3.57 0.69
CA CYS A 50 8.41 4.53 1.34
C CYS A 50 8.12 4.21 2.79
N THR A 51 8.62 3.08 3.30
CA THR A 51 8.43 2.65 4.68
C THR A 51 9.77 2.49 5.37
N TYR A 52 9.85 3.02 6.58
CA TYR A 52 11.05 3.02 7.41
C TYR A 52 10.71 2.43 8.78
N ILE A 53 11.67 1.74 9.39
CA ILE A 53 11.64 1.42 10.82
C ILE A 53 12.38 2.55 11.52
N LYS A 54 11.81 3.11 12.59
CA LYS A 54 12.44 4.20 13.36
C LYS A 54 13.83 3.78 13.89
N GLY A 55 14.81 4.65 13.67
CA GLY A 55 16.21 4.38 14.04
C GLY A 55 17.01 3.63 12.97
N ILE A 56 16.42 3.40 11.81
CA ILE A 56 17.08 2.80 10.64
C ILE A 56 16.98 3.78 9.48
N ASP A 57 18.14 4.18 8.96
CA ASP A 57 18.24 5.20 7.89
C ASP A 57 17.91 4.64 6.48
N THR A 58 17.50 3.38 6.40
CA THR A 58 17.18 2.72 5.14
C THR A 58 15.71 2.33 5.10
N SER A 59 15.03 2.65 4.00
CA SER A 59 13.66 2.17 3.78
C SER A 59 13.64 0.65 3.60
N ILE A 60 12.56 0.02 4.01
CA ILE A 60 12.42 -1.44 3.98
C ILE A 60 11.67 -1.90 2.71
N LEU A 61 10.36 -1.73 2.69
CA LEU A 61 9.46 -2.22 1.65
C LEU A 61 8.42 -1.15 1.31
N ASN A 62 7.87 -1.23 0.11
CA ASN A 62 6.58 -0.60 -0.14
C ASN A 62 5.46 -1.52 0.37
N LEU A 63 4.99 -1.23 1.58
CA LEU A 63 3.94 -2.01 2.25
C LEU A 63 2.55 -1.72 1.67
N SER A 64 2.35 -0.54 1.07
CA SER A 64 1.05 -0.07 0.57
C SER A 64 0.83 -0.32 -0.92
N ALA A 65 1.78 -0.93 -1.61
CA ALA A 65 1.74 -1.08 -3.06
C ALA A 65 0.47 -1.79 -3.56
N ILE A 66 -0.25 -1.10 -4.44
CA ILE A 66 -1.44 -1.54 -5.16
C ILE A 66 -1.23 -1.25 -6.65
N SER A 67 -1.76 -2.07 -7.52
CA SER A 67 -1.92 -1.74 -8.94
C SER A 67 -3.34 -2.06 -9.37
N VAL A 68 -3.96 -1.13 -10.10
CA VAL A 68 -5.32 -1.30 -10.63
C VAL A 68 -5.25 -1.32 -12.15
N ARG A 69 -5.96 -2.28 -12.77
CA ARG A 69 -6.10 -2.39 -14.23
C ARG A 69 -7.56 -2.53 -14.61
N LEU A 70 -7.95 -1.78 -15.64
CA LEU A 70 -9.22 -1.94 -16.34
C LEU A 70 -8.89 -2.56 -17.71
N ALA A 71 -9.14 -3.86 -17.85
CA ALA A 71 -8.69 -4.61 -19.03
C ALA A 71 -7.19 -4.36 -19.33
N ASP A 72 -6.87 -3.62 -20.38
CA ASP A 72 -5.50 -3.30 -20.81
C ASP A 72 -4.98 -1.94 -20.29
N GLU A 73 -5.83 -1.12 -19.64
CA GLU A 73 -5.42 0.16 -19.07
C GLU A 73 -4.96 -0.01 -17.62
N ARG A 74 -3.74 0.41 -17.31
CA ARG A 74 -3.24 0.49 -15.94
C ARG A 74 -3.50 1.89 -15.40
N LEU A 75 -4.04 1.97 -14.19
CA LEU A 75 -4.17 3.22 -13.47
C LEU A 75 -2.78 3.83 -13.22
N ASP A 76 -2.60 5.05 -13.69
CA ASP A 76 -1.41 5.89 -13.47
C ASP A 76 -1.87 7.35 -13.42
N LEU A 77 -1.69 8.00 -12.27
CA LEU A 77 -2.14 9.38 -12.06
C LEU A 77 -1.36 10.42 -12.89
N HIS A 78 -0.22 10.07 -13.47
CA HIS A 78 0.50 10.92 -14.41
C HIS A 78 0.00 10.79 -15.86
N VAL A 79 -0.76 9.73 -16.16
CA VAL A 79 -1.31 9.44 -17.49
C VAL A 79 -2.81 9.69 -17.53
N TRP A 80 -3.52 9.28 -16.49
CA TRP A 80 -4.97 9.47 -16.40
C TRP A 80 -5.30 10.89 -15.97
N ARG A 81 -6.37 11.46 -16.53
CA ARG A 81 -6.83 12.79 -16.13
C ARG A 81 -7.42 12.75 -14.73
N VAL A 82 -6.84 13.53 -13.82
CA VAL A 82 -7.36 13.71 -12.46
C VAL A 82 -8.46 14.77 -12.51
N GLU A 83 -9.69 14.38 -12.20
CA GLU A 83 -10.88 15.26 -12.20
C GLU A 83 -11.07 15.93 -10.85
N GLN A 84 -10.84 15.17 -9.77
CA GLN A 84 -10.94 15.63 -8.39
C GLN A 84 -9.82 15.00 -7.58
N PHE A 85 -9.26 15.75 -6.66
CA PHE A 85 -8.20 15.30 -5.77
C PHE A 85 -8.36 15.89 -4.38
N TYR A 86 -8.22 15.04 -3.37
CA TYR A 86 -8.12 15.42 -1.98
C TYR A 86 -7.23 14.43 -1.25
N ARG A 87 -6.30 14.92 -0.43
CA ARG A 87 -5.48 14.11 0.48
C ARG A 87 -5.38 14.81 1.82
N CYS A 88 -5.48 14.04 2.90
CA CYS A 88 -5.48 14.55 4.27
C CYS A 88 -4.64 13.67 5.17
N LEU A 89 -3.69 14.28 5.87
CA LEU A 89 -2.97 13.68 6.98
C LEU A 89 -3.58 14.14 8.30
N HIS A 90 -4.02 13.17 9.12
CA HIS A 90 -4.55 13.42 10.47
C HIS A 90 -3.40 13.44 11.49
N LYS A 91 -3.21 14.58 12.20
CA LYS A 91 -2.07 14.78 13.12
C LYS A 91 -2.20 14.06 14.45
N ASN A 92 -3.42 13.83 14.93
CA ASN A 92 -3.72 13.17 16.20
C ASN A 92 -3.73 11.64 16.12
N GLN A 93 -3.64 11.10 14.93
CA GLN A 93 -3.48 9.67 14.65
C GLN A 93 -2.69 9.50 13.35
N PRO A 94 -1.85 8.47 13.21
CA PRO A 94 -1.05 8.29 12.00
C PRO A 94 -1.91 7.69 10.87
N LEU A 95 -2.84 8.51 10.35
CA LEU A 95 -3.79 8.18 9.29
C LEU A 95 -3.63 9.16 8.14
N LEU A 96 -3.36 8.61 6.96
CA LEU A 96 -3.41 9.32 5.69
C LEU A 96 -4.62 8.84 4.89
N GLU A 97 -5.45 9.78 4.46
CA GLU A 97 -6.62 9.54 3.62
C GLU A 97 -6.47 10.25 2.28
N ARG A 98 -6.87 9.60 1.18
CA ARG A 98 -6.87 10.16 -0.17
C ARG A 98 -8.18 9.83 -0.88
N HIS A 99 -8.73 10.82 -1.57
CA HIS A 99 -9.87 10.70 -2.47
C HIS A 99 -9.46 11.22 -3.83
N VAL A 100 -9.67 10.45 -4.88
CA VAL A 100 -9.37 10.88 -6.24
C VAL A 100 -10.42 10.35 -7.22
N THR A 101 -10.84 11.21 -8.15
CA THR A 101 -11.64 10.80 -9.31
C THR A 101 -10.76 10.96 -10.54
N VAL A 102 -10.63 9.90 -11.32
CA VAL A 102 -9.74 9.83 -12.48
C VAL A 102 -10.45 9.30 -13.70
N THR A 103 -10.06 9.80 -14.86
CA THR A 103 -10.58 9.34 -16.16
C THR A 103 -9.42 8.84 -17.01
N SER A 104 -9.53 7.59 -17.48
CA SER A 104 -8.53 6.95 -18.34
C SER A 104 -8.48 7.57 -19.73
N PRO A 105 -7.41 7.34 -20.51
CA PRO A 105 -7.34 7.77 -21.91
C PRO A 105 -8.50 7.26 -22.80
N LYS A 106 -9.11 6.11 -22.43
CA LYS A 106 -10.30 5.56 -23.12
C LYS A 106 -11.63 6.11 -22.59
N GLY A 107 -11.61 7.04 -21.64
CA GLY A 107 -12.80 7.67 -21.07
C GLY A 107 -13.45 6.89 -19.92
N HIS A 108 -12.80 5.87 -19.37
CA HIS A 108 -13.30 5.14 -18.20
C HIS A 108 -13.00 5.93 -16.93
N THR A 109 -14.02 6.16 -16.10
CA THR A 109 -13.91 6.98 -14.90
C THR A 109 -14.04 6.13 -13.63
N LEU A 110 -13.08 6.27 -12.74
CA LEU A 110 -13.04 5.64 -11.43
C LEU A 110 -13.00 6.70 -10.32
N LYS A 111 -13.66 6.40 -9.20
CA LYS A 111 -13.43 7.07 -7.92
C LYS A 111 -12.65 6.13 -7.03
N ILE A 112 -11.59 6.63 -6.41
CA ILE A 112 -10.71 5.87 -5.52
C ILE A 112 -10.68 6.57 -4.16
N VAL A 113 -10.81 5.78 -3.10
CA VAL A 113 -10.57 6.21 -1.73
C VAL A 113 -9.55 5.28 -1.10
N ALA A 114 -8.44 5.83 -0.64
CA ALA A 114 -7.40 5.09 0.06
C ALA A 114 -7.22 5.65 1.47
N ARG A 115 -7.15 4.75 2.47
CA ARG A 115 -6.87 5.08 3.87
C ARG A 115 -5.74 4.21 4.38
N ARG A 116 -4.63 4.82 4.77
CA ARG A 116 -3.47 4.15 5.38
C ARG A 116 -3.33 4.59 6.82
N GLN A 117 -3.26 3.62 7.72
CA GLN A 117 -3.11 3.88 9.15
C GLN A 117 -1.99 3.01 9.73
N LEU A 118 -1.08 3.62 10.47
CA LEU A 118 -0.16 2.92 11.35
C LEU A 118 -0.83 2.78 12.72
N LEU A 119 -1.03 1.54 13.18
CA LEU A 119 -1.74 1.33 14.45
C LEU A 119 -0.86 1.76 15.63
N MET A 120 -1.48 2.37 16.64
CA MET A 120 -0.77 2.84 17.83
C MET A 120 -0.61 1.75 18.89
N ASP A 121 -1.63 0.91 19.02
CA ASP A 121 -1.68 -0.22 19.97
C ASP A 121 -0.96 -1.47 19.44
N LYS A 122 -0.81 -1.58 18.12
CA LYS A 122 -0.11 -2.65 17.40
C LYS A 122 0.88 -2.01 16.43
N LYS A 123 1.94 -1.44 17.00
CA LYS A 123 2.88 -0.56 16.28
C LYS A 123 3.60 -1.22 15.10
N GLU A 124 3.66 -2.54 15.05
CA GLU A 124 4.17 -3.35 13.94
C GLU A 124 3.22 -3.39 12.74
N CYS A 125 1.98 -2.90 12.91
CA CYS A 125 0.90 -3.04 11.94
C CYS A 125 0.59 -1.76 11.17
N MET A 126 0.53 -1.89 9.85
CA MET A 126 -0.12 -0.97 8.93
C MET A 126 -1.45 -1.58 8.45
N ARG A 127 -2.53 -0.79 8.51
CA ARG A 127 -3.81 -1.08 7.87
C ARG A 127 -3.96 -0.22 6.62
N LEU A 128 -4.37 -0.84 5.52
CA LEU A 128 -4.75 -0.15 4.29
C LEU A 128 -6.18 -0.57 3.90
N GLU A 129 -7.05 0.42 3.69
CA GLU A 129 -8.33 0.28 2.98
C GLU A 129 -8.20 0.98 1.63
N TYR A 130 -8.50 0.25 0.57
CA TYR A 130 -8.42 0.76 -0.80
C TYR A 130 -9.71 0.44 -1.55
N GLU A 131 -10.49 1.48 -1.79
CA GLU A 131 -11.78 1.40 -2.45
C GLU A 131 -11.69 1.89 -3.89
N VAL A 132 -12.26 1.13 -4.83
CA VAL A 132 -12.39 1.48 -6.24
C VAL A 132 -13.85 1.40 -6.62
N GLN A 133 -14.45 2.54 -6.96
CA GLN A 133 -15.80 2.62 -7.52
C GLN A 133 -15.72 2.88 -9.03
N SER A 134 -16.37 2.03 -9.81
CA SER A 134 -16.57 2.30 -11.25
C SER A 134 -17.68 3.33 -11.41
N LEU A 135 -17.43 4.43 -12.11
CA LEU A 135 -18.48 5.42 -12.40
C LEU A 135 -19.17 5.18 -13.75
N ASN A 136 -18.42 4.71 -14.76
CA ASN A 136 -18.99 4.49 -16.11
C ASN A 136 -18.42 3.23 -16.80
N TYR A 137 -17.51 2.49 -16.17
CA TYR A 137 -16.89 1.31 -16.76
C TYR A 137 -17.68 0.04 -16.46
N ALA A 138 -17.89 -0.80 -17.47
CA ALA A 138 -18.37 -2.17 -17.33
C ALA A 138 -17.34 -3.15 -17.89
N GLY A 139 -16.83 -4.04 -17.05
CA GLY A 139 -15.77 -4.98 -17.45
C GLY A 139 -14.93 -5.49 -16.27
N PRO A 140 -13.82 -6.17 -16.53
CA PRO A 140 -12.93 -6.67 -15.49
C PRO A 140 -12.09 -5.53 -14.90
N ILE A 141 -12.09 -5.40 -13.55
CA ILE A 141 -11.08 -4.66 -12.78
C ILE A 141 -10.18 -5.68 -12.10
N THR A 142 -8.88 -5.55 -12.29
CA THR A 142 -7.86 -6.32 -11.60
C THR A 142 -7.18 -5.43 -10.57
N ILE A 143 -7.18 -5.87 -9.30
CA ILE A 143 -6.42 -5.25 -8.21
C ILE A 143 -5.27 -6.19 -7.86
N LEU A 144 -4.05 -5.68 -7.95
CA LEU A 144 -2.84 -6.35 -7.51
C LEU A 144 -2.40 -5.73 -6.17
N SER A 145 -2.39 -6.53 -5.10
CA SER A 145 -1.93 -6.14 -3.76
C SER A 145 -0.63 -6.86 -3.43
N ILE A 146 0.44 -6.12 -3.21
CA ILE A 146 1.79 -6.68 -3.10
C ILE A 146 2.58 -6.10 -1.92
N LEU A 147 3.60 -6.86 -1.49
CA LEU A 147 4.79 -6.38 -0.81
C LEU A 147 5.91 -6.31 -1.86
N SER A 148 6.60 -5.19 -1.95
CA SER A 148 7.65 -4.99 -2.95
C SER A 148 8.89 -4.38 -2.32
N THR A 149 10.06 -4.95 -2.59
CA THR A 149 11.36 -4.38 -2.21
C THR A 149 11.74 -3.18 -3.07
N GLY A 150 11.08 -3.01 -4.23
CA GLY A 150 11.44 -1.98 -5.22
C GLY A 150 12.71 -2.33 -6.02
N GLU A 151 12.92 -1.63 -7.13
CA GLU A 151 14.09 -1.85 -8.00
C GLU A 151 15.39 -1.27 -7.39
N ASP A 152 15.27 -0.37 -6.39
CA ASP A 152 16.41 0.28 -5.73
C ASP A 152 16.84 -0.43 -4.44
N ALA A 153 16.42 -1.67 -4.24
CA ALA A 153 16.70 -2.44 -3.03
C ALA A 153 18.11 -3.09 -3.04
N GLU A 154 19.13 -2.38 -3.53
CA GLU A 154 20.50 -2.91 -3.54
C GLU A 154 21.03 -3.34 -2.16
N GLN A 155 20.37 -2.87 -1.09
CA GLN A 155 20.77 -3.17 0.29
C GLN A 155 19.96 -4.30 0.93
N TRP A 156 18.82 -4.70 0.35
CA TRP A 156 17.94 -5.74 0.88
C TRP A 156 17.98 -7.01 0.03
N TYR A 157 18.22 -8.14 0.67
CA TYR A 157 18.25 -9.45 0.02
C TYR A 157 17.14 -10.33 0.57
N PRO A 158 16.22 -10.82 -0.24
CA PRO A 158 15.23 -11.80 0.20
C PRO A 158 15.94 -13.10 0.61
N LEU A 159 15.69 -13.52 1.84
CA LEU A 159 16.15 -14.81 2.37
C LEU A 159 15.12 -15.90 2.05
N MET A 160 13.84 -15.57 2.22
CA MET A 160 12.74 -16.49 1.95
C MET A 160 11.45 -15.73 1.67
N ASN A 161 10.67 -16.22 0.73
CA ASN A 161 9.33 -15.76 0.40
C ASN A 161 8.33 -16.90 0.59
N TYR A 162 7.08 -16.56 0.92
CA TYR A 162 5.97 -17.48 0.98
C TYR A 162 4.68 -16.79 0.51
N VAL A 163 3.90 -17.48 -0.33
CA VAL A 163 2.58 -17.04 -0.76
C VAL A 163 1.57 -18.16 -0.55
N GLY A 164 0.75 -18.03 0.51
CA GLY A 164 -0.37 -18.91 0.85
C GLY A 164 -1.62 -18.59 0.04
N ASP A 165 -2.80 -18.94 0.57
CA ASP A 165 -4.08 -18.65 -0.09
C ASP A 165 -4.65 -17.27 0.32
N ASP A 166 -4.39 -16.84 1.54
CA ASP A 166 -4.94 -15.63 2.17
C ASP A 166 -3.88 -14.74 2.81
N LEU A 167 -2.65 -15.22 2.92
CA LEU A 167 -1.51 -14.47 3.45
C LEU A 167 -0.23 -14.73 2.66
N CYS A 168 0.68 -13.78 2.71
CA CYS A 168 2.06 -13.95 2.26
C CYS A 168 3.02 -13.26 3.21
N TRP A 169 4.28 -13.68 3.17
CA TRP A 169 5.35 -13.02 3.91
C TRP A 169 6.68 -13.09 3.15
N THR A 170 7.53 -12.11 3.42
CA THR A 170 8.91 -12.06 2.97
C THR A 170 9.84 -11.84 4.14
N TRP A 171 10.91 -12.62 4.20
CA TRP A 171 11.99 -12.47 5.16
C TRP A 171 13.24 -12.01 4.42
N MET A 172 13.81 -10.89 4.86
CA MET A 172 14.88 -10.20 4.16
C MET A 172 16.01 -9.83 5.10
N GLN A 173 17.20 -9.67 4.53
CA GLN A 173 18.40 -9.21 5.22
C GLN A 173 18.90 -7.90 4.60
N LEU A 174 19.17 -6.90 5.45
CA LEU A 174 19.85 -5.66 5.11
C LEU A 174 21.37 -5.85 5.21
N GLN A 175 22.10 -5.48 4.18
CA GLN A 175 23.56 -5.43 4.20
C GLN A 175 24.04 -3.97 4.12
N PRO A 176 25.12 -3.58 4.82
CA PRO A 176 26.01 -4.42 5.65
C PRO A 176 25.55 -4.64 7.09
N ALA A 177 24.45 -4.07 7.54
CA ALA A 177 24.03 -4.04 8.94
C ALA A 177 23.68 -5.41 9.54
N ASN A 178 23.65 -6.49 8.74
CA ASN A 178 23.25 -7.84 9.14
C ASN A 178 21.90 -7.86 9.92
N MET A 179 21.06 -6.87 9.66
CA MET A 179 19.71 -6.76 10.19
C MET A 179 18.75 -7.57 9.35
N GLN A 180 17.79 -8.23 9.98
CA GLN A 180 16.76 -8.99 9.29
C GLN A 180 15.39 -8.41 9.60
N VAL A 181 14.52 -8.44 8.60
CA VAL A 181 13.13 -7.99 8.68
C VAL A 181 12.23 -9.06 8.08
N CYS A 182 11.14 -9.39 8.77
CA CYS A 182 10.05 -10.16 8.21
C CYS A 182 8.82 -9.24 8.06
N SER A 183 8.25 -9.23 6.85
CA SER A 183 6.99 -8.53 6.57
C SER A 183 5.95 -9.55 6.14
N ALA A 184 4.81 -9.57 6.83
CA ALA A 184 3.69 -10.46 6.55
C ALA A 184 2.44 -9.65 6.20
N MET A 185 1.65 -10.15 5.27
CA MET A 185 0.44 -9.49 4.77
C MET A 185 -0.71 -10.47 4.65
N ASN A 186 -1.91 -10.04 5.10
CA ASN A 186 -3.18 -10.64 4.69
C ASN A 186 -4.05 -9.61 3.94
N TYR A 187 -5.13 -10.10 3.35
CA TYR A 187 -6.08 -9.25 2.64
C TYR A 187 -7.51 -9.79 2.74
N SER A 188 -8.47 -8.91 2.49
CA SER A 188 -9.85 -9.27 2.15
C SER A 188 -10.35 -8.35 1.04
N LEU A 189 -11.20 -8.89 0.16
CA LEU A 189 -11.84 -8.13 -0.91
C LEU A 189 -13.35 -8.27 -0.79
N THR A 190 -14.06 -7.14 -0.88
CA THR A 190 -15.53 -7.14 -1.00
C THR A 190 -15.95 -6.44 -2.28
N LYS A 191 -17.09 -6.87 -2.83
CA LYS A 191 -17.79 -6.18 -3.93
C LYS A 191 -19.16 -5.78 -3.42
N ASN A 192 -19.47 -4.49 -3.46
CA ASN A 192 -20.73 -3.92 -2.94
C ASN A 192 -21.05 -4.38 -1.51
N GLY A 193 -20.01 -4.44 -0.65
CA GLY A 193 -20.12 -4.90 0.73
C GLY A 193 -20.16 -6.44 0.92
N SER A 194 -20.31 -7.23 -0.14
CA SER A 194 -20.32 -8.69 -0.05
C SER A 194 -18.91 -9.28 -0.26
N PRO A 195 -18.48 -10.26 0.55
CA PRO A 195 -17.18 -10.89 0.40
C PRO A 195 -16.99 -11.54 -0.98
N VAL A 196 -15.81 -11.34 -1.56
CA VAL A 196 -15.38 -12.04 -2.78
C VAL A 196 -14.70 -13.35 -2.36
N THR A 197 -15.28 -14.48 -2.76
CA THR A 197 -14.79 -15.82 -2.44
C THR A 197 -13.90 -16.42 -3.53
N GLN A 198 -13.78 -15.74 -4.68
CA GLN A 198 -12.89 -16.19 -5.74
C GLN A 198 -11.44 -16.15 -5.25
N ARG A 199 -10.72 -17.26 -5.43
CA ARG A 199 -9.30 -17.34 -5.10
C ARG A 199 -8.48 -16.39 -5.98
N PRO A 200 -7.52 -15.65 -5.40
CA PRO A 200 -6.62 -14.80 -6.16
C PRO A 200 -5.60 -15.62 -6.94
N ILE A 201 -4.98 -14.98 -7.90
CA ILE A 201 -3.75 -15.48 -8.51
C ILE A 201 -2.59 -15.07 -7.59
N LYS A 202 -1.79 -16.03 -7.14
CA LYS A 202 -0.59 -15.79 -6.35
C LYS A 202 0.47 -15.12 -7.23
N VAL A 203 1.13 -14.12 -6.67
CA VAL A 203 2.25 -13.42 -7.30
C VAL A 203 3.48 -13.69 -6.44
N GLU A 204 4.48 -14.35 -7.03
CA GLU A 204 5.73 -14.69 -6.35
C GLU A 204 6.88 -14.48 -7.31
N LYS A 205 7.64 -13.42 -7.06
CA LYS A 205 8.87 -13.07 -7.75
C LYS A 205 9.92 -12.72 -6.70
N GLN A 206 11.17 -12.61 -7.11
CA GLN A 206 12.28 -12.33 -6.19
C GLN A 206 12.05 -11.08 -5.34
N ASP A 207 11.52 -10.02 -5.93
CA ASP A 207 11.34 -8.68 -5.36
C ASP A 207 9.87 -8.30 -5.07
N VAL A 208 8.92 -9.16 -5.45
CA VAL A 208 7.48 -8.88 -5.35
C VAL A 208 6.71 -10.13 -4.99
N ILE A 209 5.96 -10.08 -3.89
CA ILE A 209 5.02 -11.14 -3.50
C ILE A 209 3.63 -10.56 -3.22
N GLY A 210 2.59 -11.36 -3.41
CA GLY A 210 1.22 -10.94 -3.10
C GLY A 210 0.14 -11.63 -3.92
N PHE A 211 -0.92 -10.86 -4.23
CA PHE A 211 -2.16 -11.40 -4.78
C PHE A 211 -2.73 -10.52 -5.88
N SER A 212 -3.16 -11.17 -6.96
CA SER A 212 -3.89 -10.54 -8.08
C SER A 212 -5.34 -11.01 -8.08
N MET A 213 -6.28 -10.08 -7.95
CA MET A 213 -7.71 -10.33 -7.83
C MET A 213 -8.45 -9.64 -8.97
N THR A 214 -9.25 -10.36 -9.74
CA THR A 214 -10.02 -9.80 -10.85
C THR A 214 -11.52 -9.96 -10.61
N GLN A 215 -12.25 -8.86 -10.72
CA GLN A 215 -13.71 -8.85 -10.57
C GLN A 215 -14.37 -8.13 -11.76
N LYS A 216 -15.45 -8.71 -12.28
CA LYS A 216 -16.31 -8.01 -13.24
C LYS A 216 -17.15 -6.98 -12.51
N VAL A 217 -17.15 -5.75 -13.01
CA VAL A 217 -17.95 -4.64 -12.47
C VAL A 217 -18.87 -4.08 -13.52
N VAL A 218 -19.89 -3.38 -13.06
CA VAL A 218 -20.74 -2.48 -13.84
C VAL A 218 -20.71 -1.07 -13.23
N PRO A 219 -21.20 -0.02 -13.89
CA PRO A 219 -21.24 1.32 -13.31
C PRO A 219 -21.89 1.33 -11.94
N ASN A 220 -21.28 2.05 -11.00
CA ASN A 220 -21.55 2.16 -9.56
C ASN A 220 -21.17 0.95 -8.69
N ASP A 221 -20.66 -0.14 -9.26
CA ASP A 221 -20.06 -1.18 -8.44
C ASP A 221 -18.81 -0.66 -7.69
N THR A 222 -18.65 -1.10 -6.44
CA THR A 222 -17.55 -0.74 -5.56
C THR A 222 -16.79 -2.00 -5.15
N LEU A 223 -15.48 -1.98 -5.31
CA LEU A 223 -14.56 -2.98 -4.78
C LEU A 223 -13.80 -2.36 -3.60
N LEU A 224 -13.80 -3.01 -2.44
CA LEU A 224 -13.04 -2.59 -1.27
C LEU A 224 -12.04 -3.69 -0.89
N LEU A 225 -10.77 -3.39 -1.07
CA LEU A 225 -9.65 -4.17 -0.58
C LEU A 225 -9.27 -3.67 0.83
N ARG A 226 -9.21 -4.58 1.80
CA ARG A 226 -8.55 -4.35 3.09
C ARG A 226 -7.28 -5.18 3.15
N LYS A 227 -6.21 -4.56 3.58
CA LYS A 227 -4.88 -5.15 3.69
C LYS A 227 -4.31 -4.80 5.06
N HIS A 228 -3.80 -5.81 5.78
CA HIS A 228 -2.97 -5.59 6.96
C HIS A 228 -1.57 -6.06 6.65
N VAL A 229 -0.59 -5.28 7.08
CA VAL A 229 0.82 -5.62 6.94
C VAL A 229 1.49 -5.50 8.29
N ILE A 230 2.16 -6.56 8.70
CA ILE A 230 3.01 -6.61 9.89
C ILE A 230 4.46 -6.49 9.45
N VAL A 231 5.24 -5.74 10.21
CA VAL A 231 6.70 -5.65 10.08
C VAL A 231 7.34 -5.95 11.41
N VAL A 232 8.25 -6.89 11.45
CA VAL A 232 9.08 -7.21 12.62
C VAL A 232 10.55 -7.29 12.22
N ASP A 233 11.46 -6.97 13.14
CA ASP A 233 12.88 -6.90 12.86
C ASP A 233 13.75 -7.57 13.93
N SER A 234 15.01 -7.87 13.55
CA SER A 234 15.96 -8.59 14.40
C SER A 234 16.64 -7.74 15.48
N GLN A 235 16.32 -6.45 15.58
CA GLN A 235 16.73 -5.64 16.74
C GLN A 235 15.82 -5.87 17.95
N ARG A 236 14.57 -6.29 17.67
CA ARG A 236 13.52 -6.48 18.70
C ARG A 236 13.23 -7.94 19.00
N PHE A 237 13.44 -8.84 18.02
CA PHE A 237 13.14 -10.26 18.13
C PHE A 237 14.33 -11.10 17.67
N ALA A 238 14.44 -12.33 18.17
CA ALA A 238 15.46 -13.27 17.66
C ALA A 238 15.21 -13.58 16.17
N LYS A 239 16.27 -13.69 15.39
CA LYS A 239 16.18 -13.89 13.92
C LYS A 239 15.33 -15.10 13.56
N GLU A 240 15.50 -16.19 14.30
CA GLU A 240 14.80 -17.46 14.12
C GLU A 240 13.30 -17.39 14.42
N GLN A 241 12.85 -16.35 15.12
CA GLN A 241 11.46 -16.14 15.53
C GLN A 241 10.72 -15.12 14.66
N LEU A 242 11.40 -14.44 13.74
CA LEU A 242 10.80 -13.32 12.98
C LEU A 242 9.56 -13.73 12.20
N ILE A 243 9.56 -14.90 11.56
CA ILE A 243 8.41 -15.38 10.79
C ILE A 243 7.24 -15.69 11.73
N ASP A 244 7.48 -16.46 12.80
CA ASP A 244 6.45 -16.82 13.77
C ASP A 244 5.85 -15.59 14.43
N GLU A 245 6.68 -14.59 14.77
CA GLU A 245 6.25 -13.36 15.40
C GLU A 245 5.42 -12.49 14.44
N ALA A 246 5.82 -12.38 13.16
CA ALA A 246 5.04 -11.69 12.15
C ALA A 246 3.66 -12.34 11.95
N LEU A 247 3.60 -13.67 11.86
CA LEU A 247 2.36 -14.42 11.72
C LEU A 247 1.48 -14.31 12.98
N ARG A 248 2.07 -14.40 14.18
CA ARG A 248 1.37 -14.21 15.46
C ARG A 248 0.72 -12.82 15.53
N CYS A 249 1.46 -11.77 15.17
CA CYS A 249 0.93 -10.40 15.14
C CYS A 249 -0.20 -10.26 14.11
N LEU A 250 -0.08 -10.89 12.94
CA LEU A 250 -1.09 -10.84 11.89
C LEU A 250 -2.39 -11.56 12.26
N THR A 251 -2.31 -12.68 12.99
CA THR A 251 -3.46 -13.46 13.44
C THR A 251 -4.25 -12.77 14.55
N ASN A 252 -3.59 -11.91 15.33
CA ASN A 252 -4.20 -11.20 16.46
C ASN A 252 -4.79 -9.83 16.07
N LEU A 253 -5.01 -9.55 14.78
CA LEU A 253 -5.68 -8.35 14.27
C LEU A 253 -7.21 -8.54 14.21
#